data_eb51b5c71924aa2e6d6d29c57ca9921b
#
_entry.id   eb51b5c71924aa2e6d6d29c57ca9921b
#
_cell.length_a   1.000
_cell.length_b   1.000
_cell.length_c   1.000
_cell.angle_alpha   90.00
_cell.angle_beta   90.00
_cell.angle_gamma   90.00
#
_symmetry.space_group_name_H-M   'P 1'
#
loop_
_entity.id
_entity.type
_entity.pdbx_description
1 polymer ?
#
loop_
_entity_poly.entity_id
_entity_poly.type
_entity_poly.pdbx_seq_one_letter_code
_entity_poly.pdbx_strand_id
1 'polypeptide(L)'
;FFSSRRRHTRFRNVTGVQTCAFRSRTIRELDARGKRVFLRVDFNVPLSDGRVVDDSRIRAAVPTIEALLKAGASVVMASHLGRPDGRVVDGLRLRPAAERLSQFLKINVPTTGDALGVGTEDAVRRMRPGELLLLENVRFHAGEEKNDPAFAARLAAYGDVFVNDAFGTAHRAHASVVGVAGFLPSYVGLLMEREVEALSNLLDKPARPFAAIVGGGKVSGKVAVLEALVRKVDLLILGGGVANTFLVASGRTVGKSLYESKMVDDARRILRLAQERGVTVLLPTDGVVAKEVTRGTEFKVVSTDKLPASWHMVDLGPNSNASIRDALIPVKTILWNGPLGVFEIPTFAVATRELAKVASEKALAGATVVVGGGDSIAALRQLGVADQMTHLSTGGGASLEFLEGRDMPGLAVIPTAGSPIETLRSEEHTSELQSRFGISYAVFC
;
A
#
# COMPACT_ATOMS: atom_id res chain seq x y z
N PHE A 1 -54.40 14.83 13.19
CA PHE A 1 -53.52 13.80 13.79
C PHE A 1 -52.69 13.17 12.70
N PHE A 2 -51.54 13.75 12.41
CA PHE A 2 -50.47 13.10 11.64
C PHE A 2 -49.18 13.16 12.40
N SER A 3 -48.74 12.03 12.96
CA SER A 3 -47.49 11.82 13.64
C SER A 3 -46.36 11.62 12.61
N SER A 4 -45.47 12.60 12.48
CA SER A 4 -44.27 12.45 11.67
C SER A 4 -43.21 11.67 12.45
N ARG A 5 -42.98 10.43 12.09
CA ARG A 5 -41.82 9.66 12.58
C ARG A 5 -40.57 10.12 11.83
N ARG A 6 -39.77 10.98 12.48
CA ARG A 6 -38.36 11.24 12.07
C ARG A 6 -37.55 9.97 12.27
N ARG A 7 -37.09 9.36 11.16
CA ARG A 7 -36.06 8.31 11.23
C ARG A 7 -34.73 8.97 11.56
N HIS A 8 -34.24 8.77 12.78
CA HIS A 8 -32.86 9.09 13.14
C HIS A 8 -31.93 8.12 12.43
N THR A 9 -31.22 8.62 11.41
CA THR A 9 -30.04 7.95 10.84
C THR A 9 -28.96 7.93 11.94
N ARG A 10 -28.82 6.80 12.64
CA ARG A 10 -27.68 6.58 13.54
C ARG A 10 -26.42 6.53 12.69
N PHE A 11 -25.54 7.49 12.86
CA PHE A 11 -24.14 7.38 12.47
C PHE A 11 -23.57 6.12 13.10
N ARG A 12 -23.31 5.08 12.33
CA ARG A 12 -22.57 3.91 12.78
C ARG A 12 -21.11 4.33 12.95
N ASN A 13 -20.60 4.12 14.14
CA ASN A 13 -19.22 4.38 14.52
C ASN A 13 -18.22 3.68 13.57
N VAL A 14 -17.08 4.33 13.38
CA VAL A 14 -15.91 4.02 12.52
C VAL A 14 -15.34 2.59 12.68
N THR A 15 -15.84 1.77 13.59
CA THR A 15 -15.46 0.37 13.81
C THR A 15 -16.01 -0.63 12.77
N GLY A 16 -16.90 -0.20 11.87
CA GLY A 16 -17.57 -1.11 10.92
C GLY A 16 -16.75 -1.45 9.67
N VAL A 17 -15.80 -0.59 9.24
CA VAL A 17 -15.06 -0.78 8.00
C VAL A 17 -13.96 -1.85 8.15
N GLN A 18 -13.29 -1.88 9.30
CA GLN A 18 -12.22 -2.86 9.57
C GLN A 18 -12.73 -4.29 9.72
N THR A 19 -13.92 -4.48 10.26
CA THR A 19 -14.55 -5.81 10.38
C THR A 19 -15.07 -6.35 9.03
N CYS A 20 -15.37 -5.50 8.04
CA CYS A 20 -15.75 -5.94 6.69
C CYS A 20 -14.58 -6.51 5.90
N ALA A 21 -13.37 -5.94 6.03
CA ALA A 21 -12.20 -6.37 5.25
C ALA A 21 -11.78 -7.83 5.55
N PHE A 22 -11.92 -8.28 6.80
CA PHE A 22 -11.64 -9.68 7.20
C PHE A 22 -12.63 -10.72 6.66
N ARG A 23 -13.73 -10.28 6.07
CA ARG A 23 -14.80 -11.15 5.61
C ARG A 23 -15.02 -11.10 4.12
N SER A 24 -14.18 -10.40 3.37
CA SER A 24 -14.32 -10.34 1.92
C SER A 24 -14.16 -11.73 1.31
N ARG A 25 -14.97 -12.00 0.30
CA ARG A 25 -14.93 -13.25 -0.47
C ARG A 25 -13.58 -13.37 -1.17
N THR A 26 -12.92 -14.53 -1.05
CA THR A 26 -11.57 -14.76 -1.60
C THR A 26 -11.63 -15.73 -2.77
N ILE A 27 -10.55 -15.80 -3.57
CA ILE A 27 -10.45 -16.79 -4.65
C ILE A 27 -10.46 -18.24 -4.15
N ARG A 28 -10.32 -18.48 -2.84
CA ARG A 28 -10.47 -19.83 -2.24
C ARG A 28 -11.90 -20.35 -2.33
N GLU A 29 -12.87 -19.45 -2.44
CA GLU A 29 -14.31 -19.74 -2.58
C GLU A 29 -14.76 -19.75 -4.06
N LEU A 30 -13.84 -19.42 -4.98
CA LEU A 30 -14.15 -19.29 -6.41
C LEU A 30 -13.97 -20.63 -7.12
N ASP A 31 -15.06 -21.14 -7.71
CA ASP A 31 -14.92 -22.14 -8.77
C ASP A 31 -14.53 -21.43 -10.07
N ALA A 32 -13.23 -21.46 -10.37
CA ALA A 32 -12.65 -20.75 -11.52
C ALA A 32 -12.56 -21.61 -12.79
N ARG A 33 -12.93 -22.90 -12.72
CA ARG A 33 -12.81 -23.84 -13.84
C ARG A 33 -13.60 -23.37 -15.06
N GLY A 34 -12.91 -23.19 -16.19
CA GLY A 34 -13.48 -22.76 -17.45
C GLY A 34 -13.95 -21.31 -17.48
N LYS A 35 -13.77 -20.56 -16.39
CA LYS A 35 -14.12 -19.13 -16.34
C LYS A 35 -12.99 -18.28 -16.85
N ARG A 36 -13.35 -17.14 -17.41
CA ARG A 36 -12.43 -16.05 -17.71
C ARG A 36 -12.41 -15.10 -16.51
N VAL A 37 -11.26 -14.96 -15.87
CA VAL A 37 -11.08 -14.10 -14.72
C VAL A 37 -10.49 -12.76 -15.17
N PHE A 38 -11.19 -11.65 -14.90
CA PHE A 38 -10.63 -10.32 -14.99
C PHE A 38 -9.87 -10.03 -13.70
N LEU A 39 -8.54 -10.04 -13.75
CA LEU A 39 -7.67 -9.90 -12.59
C LEU A 39 -7.03 -8.52 -12.55
N ARG A 40 -7.30 -7.73 -11.51
CA ARG A 40 -6.62 -6.46 -11.25
C ARG A 40 -5.35 -6.69 -10.43
N VAL A 41 -4.20 -6.44 -11.02
CA VAL A 41 -2.86 -6.53 -10.39
C VAL A 41 -2.20 -5.15 -10.29
N ASP A 42 -1.25 -4.97 -9.39
CA ASP A 42 -0.44 -3.74 -9.29
C ASP A 42 0.99 -3.96 -9.83
N PHE A 43 1.16 -3.74 -11.12
CA PHE A 43 2.46 -3.76 -11.79
C PHE A 43 3.05 -2.36 -11.99
N ASN A 44 2.70 -1.42 -11.10
CA ASN A 44 3.31 -0.09 -11.06
C ASN A 44 4.73 -0.18 -10.47
N VAL A 45 5.65 -0.70 -11.25
CA VAL A 45 7.04 -0.97 -10.93
C VAL A 45 7.97 0.10 -11.50
N PRO A 46 9.13 0.40 -10.85
CA PRO A 46 10.10 1.31 -11.43
C PRO A 46 10.76 0.68 -12.65
N LEU A 47 10.89 1.50 -13.71
CA LEU A 47 11.60 1.14 -14.94
C LEU A 47 12.86 1.98 -15.07
N SER A 48 13.96 1.37 -15.59
CA SER A 48 15.14 2.05 -16.09
C SER A 48 15.52 1.40 -17.42
N ASP A 49 15.75 2.21 -18.42
CA ASP A 49 16.10 1.76 -19.79
C ASP A 49 15.15 0.67 -20.33
N GLY A 50 13.86 0.83 -20.06
CA GLY A 50 12.83 -0.10 -20.50
C GLY A 50 12.83 -1.44 -19.76
N ARG A 51 13.54 -1.58 -18.64
CA ARG A 51 13.61 -2.79 -17.82
C ARG A 51 13.06 -2.55 -16.41
N VAL A 52 12.44 -3.57 -15.85
CA VAL A 52 11.97 -3.55 -14.46
C VAL A 52 13.18 -3.57 -13.51
N VAL A 53 13.29 -2.55 -12.65
CA VAL A 53 14.36 -2.42 -11.66
C VAL A 53 14.00 -3.12 -10.33
N ASP A 54 12.74 -3.01 -9.92
CA ASP A 54 12.20 -3.73 -8.76
C ASP A 54 10.95 -4.52 -9.19
N ASP A 55 11.03 -5.83 -9.13
CA ASP A 55 9.99 -6.77 -9.54
C ASP A 55 9.09 -7.26 -8.39
N SER A 56 9.24 -6.69 -7.20
CA SER A 56 8.57 -7.17 -5.99
C SER A 56 7.04 -7.26 -6.11
N ARG A 57 6.42 -6.28 -6.76
CA ARG A 57 4.96 -6.27 -6.96
C ARG A 57 4.52 -7.33 -7.96
N ILE A 58 5.32 -7.57 -9.00
CA ILE A 58 5.05 -8.64 -9.98
C ILE A 58 5.15 -9.99 -9.29
N ARG A 59 6.23 -10.21 -8.54
CA ARG A 59 6.45 -11.45 -7.75
C ARG A 59 5.33 -11.71 -6.75
N ALA A 60 4.84 -10.65 -6.10
CA ALA A 60 3.77 -10.76 -5.10
C ALA A 60 2.43 -11.22 -5.68
N ALA A 61 2.15 -10.93 -6.96
CA ALA A 61 0.92 -11.35 -7.66
C ALA A 61 1.00 -12.79 -8.21
N VAL A 62 2.21 -13.36 -8.35
CA VAL A 62 2.41 -14.72 -8.93
C VAL A 62 1.54 -15.78 -8.25
N PRO A 63 1.46 -15.88 -6.90
CA PRO A 63 0.66 -16.92 -6.25
C PRO A 63 -0.83 -16.88 -6.63
N THR A 64 -1.40 -15.69 -6.79
CA THR A 64 -2.80 -15.54 -7.24
C THR A 64 -2.98 -16.01 -8.68
N ILE A 65 -2.06 -15.62 -9.56
CA ILE A 65 -2.11 -16.01 -10.97
C ILE A 65 -1.98 -17.53 -11.12
N GLU A 66 -1.00 -18.14 -10.44
CA GLU A 66 -0.80 -19.60 -10.46
C GLU A 66 -2.02 -20.36 -9.91
N ALA A 67 -2.62 -19.86 -8.82
CA ALA A 67 -3.80 -20.49 -8.24
C ALA A 67 -4.98 -20.49 -9.23
N LEU A 68 -5.21 -19.37 -9.93
CA LEU A 68 -6.27 -19.24 -10.92
C LEU A 68 -6.03 -20.15 -12.14
N LEU A 69 -4.80 -20.20 -12.66
CA LEU A 69 -4.42 -21.09 -13.77
C LEU A 69 -4.57 -22.57 -13.38
N LYS A 70 -4.09 -22.93 -12.19
CA LYS A 70 -4.22 -24.30 -11.66
C LYS A 70 -5.69 -24.72 -11.49
N ALA A 71 -6.57 -23.77 -11.18
CA ALA A 71 -8.02 -24.00 -11.11
C ALA A 71 -8.68 -24.11 -12.50
N GLY A 72 -7.94 -23.92 -13.60
CA GLY A 72 -8.44 -24.06 -14.97
C GLY A 72 -9.09 -22.79 -15.53
N ALA A 73 -8.78 -21.61 -14.97
CA ALA A 73 -9.22 -20.34 -15.51
C ALA A 73 -8.37 -19.88 -16.71
N SER A 74 -8.91 -19.03 -17.57
CA SER A 74 -8.16 -18.08 -18.37
C SER A 74 -8.12 -16.73 -17.65
N VAL A 75 -7.01 -15.98 -17.73
CA VAL A 75 -6.82 -14.78 -16.90
C VAL A 75 -6.49 -13.57 -17.76
N VAL A 76 -7.39 -12.58 -17.77
CA VAL A 76 -7.17 -11.26 -18.37
C VAL A 76 -6.72 -10.32 -17.25
N MET A 77 -5.45 -9.91 -17.29
CA MET A 77 -4.87 -9.03 -16.27
C MET A 77 -4.97 -7.58 -16.69
N ALA A 78 -5.34 -6.71 -15.76
CA ALA A 78 -5.32 -5.27 -15.90
C ALA A 78 -4.39 -4.64 -14.86
N SER A 79 -3.55 -3.71 -15.28
CA SER A 79 -2.68 -2.95 -14.39
C SER A 79 -2.49 -1.52 -14.88
N HIS A 80 -1.95 -0.68 -14.00
CA HIS A 80 -1.46 0.65 -14.36
C HIS A 80 0.06 0.73 -14.19
N LEU A 81 0.67 1.68 -14.84
CA LEU A 81 2.07 2.06 -14.68
C LEU A 81 2.19 3.59 -14.76
N GLY A 82 2.75 4.20 -13.72
CA GLY A 82 2.96 5.64 -13.68
C GLY A 82 1.68 6.49 -13.64
N ARG A 83 1.80 7.72 -14.14
CA ARG A 83 0.71 8.70 -14.21
C ARG A 83 0.68 9.36 -15.59
N PRO A 84 0.12 8.68 -16.59
CA PRO A 84 0.07 9.16 -17.97
C PRO A 84 -1.06 10.16 -18.26
N ASP A 85 -1.92 10.46 -17.26
CA ASP A 85 -3.00 11.44 -17.35
C ASP A 85 -3.96 11.21 -18.54
N GLY A 86 -4.34 9.95 -18.79
CA GLY A 86 -5.26 9.56 -19.85
C GLY A 86 -4.68 9.62 -21.26
N ARG A 87 -3.36 9.54 -21.40
CA ARG A 87 -2.66 9.59 -22.68
C ARG A 87 -1.71 8.40 -22.83
N VAL A 88 -1.49 7.97 -24.06
CA VAL A 88 -0.47 6.95 -24.35
C VAL A 88 0.92 7.56 -24.17
N VAL A 89 1.74 6.94 -23.32
CA VAL A 89 3.14 7.30 -23.05
C VAL A 89 3.98 6.05 -23.20
N ASP A 90 4.84 5.99 -24.22
CA ASP A 90 5.59 4.76 -24.56
C ASP A 90 6.48 4.25 -23.41
N GLY A 91 7.08 5.14 -22.61
CA GLY A 91 7.86 4.78 -21.42
C GLY A 91 7.03 4.19 -20.27
N LEU A 92 5.69 4.20 -20.37
CA LEU A 92 4.77 3.67 -19.37
C LEU A 92 3.93 2.49 -19.90
N ARG A 93 4.41 1.81 -20.94
CA ARG A 93 3.81 0.57 -21.44
C ARG A 93 4.10 -0.61 -20.52
N LEU A 94 3.16 -1.55 -20.43
CA LEU A 94 3.24 -2.70 -19.52
C LEU A 94 4.06 -3.88 -20.08
N ARG A 95 4.54 -3.82 -21.28
CA ARG A 95 5.36 -4.89 -21.89
C ARG A 95 6.53 -5.35 -21.01
N PRO A 96 7.37 -4.46 -20.41
CA PRO A 96 8.46 -4.90 -19.53
C PRO A 96 7.97 -5.69 -18.30
N ALA A 97 6.79 -5.33 -17.76
CA ALA A 97 6.18 -6.08 -16.66
C ALA A 97 5.71 -7.48 -17.12
N ALA A 98 5.13 -7.60 -18.33
CA ALA A 98 4.73 -8.88 -18.91
C ALA A 98 5.93 -9.79 -19.16
N GLU A 99 7.02 -9.25 -19.70
CA GLU A 99 8.27 -9.98 -19.93
C GLU A 99 8.86 -10.50 -18.60
N ARG A 100 8.82 -9.68 -17.54
CA ARG A 100 9.27 -10.10 -16.22
C ARG A 100 8.36 -11.15 -15.59
N LEU A 101 7.05 -11.02 -15.71
CA LEU A 101 6.07 -12.01 -15.26
C LEU A 101 6.26 -13.35 -16.00
N SER A 102 6.50 -13.32 -17.31
CA SER A 102 6.78 -14.52 -18.13
C SER A 102 7.95 -15.32 -17.58
N GLN A 103 9.00 -14.65 -17.09
CA GLN A 103 10.18 -15.29 -16.50
C GLN A 103 9.82 -16.01 -15.19
N PHE A 104 8.93 -15.46 -14.35
CA PHE A 104 8.50 -16.11 -13.11
C PHE A 104 7.60 -17.31 -13.37
N LEU A 105 6.63 -17.15 -14.26
CA LEU A 105 5.65 -18.20 -14.56
C LEU A 105 6.20 -19.27 -15.51
N LYS A 106 7.30 -18.98 -16.22
CA LYS A 106 7.89 -19.83 -17.28
C LYS A 106 6.91 -20.14 -18.42
N ILE A 107 5.98 -19.22 -18.67
CA ILE A 107 5.03 -19.26 -19.77
C ILE A 107 4.99 -17.89 -20.45
N ASN A 108 4.55 -17.84 -21.71
CA ASN A 108 4.40 -16.59 -22.41
C ASN A 108 3.21 -15.79 -21.85
N VAL A 109 3.43 -14.50 -21.57
CA VAL A 109 2.39 -13.54 -21.16
C VAL A 109 2.26 -12.48 -22.25
N PRO A 110 1.37 -12.67 -23.23
CA PRO A 110 1.15 -11.69 -24.28
C PRO A 110 0.54 -10.39 -23.71
N THR A 111 0.81 -9.28 -24.42
CA THR A 111 0.23 -7.96 -24.12
C THR A 111 -0.64 -7.50 -25.27
N THR A 112 -1.64 -6.68 -24.99
CA THR A 112 -2.42 -5.97 -26.01
C THR A 112 -1.76 -4.64 -26.36
N GLY A 113 -2.12 -4.06 -27.50
CA GLY A 113 -1.67 -2.72 -27.88
C GLY A 113 -2.40 -1.59 -27.17
N ASP A 114 -3.59 -1.89 -26.65
CA ASP A 114 -4.48 -0.99 -25.90
C ASP A 114 -5.24 -1.80 -24.84
N ALA A 115 -5.74 -1.13 -23.79
CA ALA A 115 -6.61 -1.77 -22.80
C ALA A 115 -8.02 -2.08 -23.37
N LEU A 116 -8.49 -1.31 -24.33
CA LEU A 116 -9.75 -1.48 -25.02
C LEU A 116 -9.55 -1.42 -26.55
N GLY A 117 -10.47 -2.00 -27.29
CA GLY A 117 -10.51 -1.91 -28.76
C GLY A 117 -10.66 -3.27 -29.43
N VAL A 118 -10.92 -3.25 -30.74
CA VAL A 118 -11.22 -4.46 -31.51
C VAL A 118 -10.13 -5.52 -31.38
N GLY A 119 -8.84 -5.12 -31.46
CA GLY A 119 -7.71 -6.05 -31.33
C GLY A 119 -7.64 -6.70 -29.94
N THR A 120 -7.95 -5.96 -28.87
CA THR A 120 -8.00 -6.46 -27.50
C THR A 120 -9.20 -7.39 -27.31
N GLU A 121 -10.37 -7.00 -27.80
CA GLU A 121 -11.60 -7.81 -27.76
C GLU A 121 -11.42 -9.14 -28.50
N ASP A 122 -10.78 -9.13 -29.65
CA ASP A 122 -10.44 -10.34 -30.42
C ASP A 122 -9.43 -11.22 -29.69
N ALA A 123 -8.39 -10.64 -29.09
CA ALA A 123 -7.43 -11.39 -28.30
C ALA A 123 -8.10 -12.08 -27.12
N VAL A 124 -8.93 -11.36 -26.36
CA VAL A 124 -9.70 -11.91 -25.22
C VAL A 124 -10.67 -13.00 -25.67
N ARG A 125 -11.36 -12.84 -26.81
CA ARG A 125 -12.30 -13.83 -27.33
C ARG A 125 -11.63 -15.16 -27.70
N ARG A 126 -10.38 -15.11 -28.18
CA ARG A 126 -9.60 -16.28 -28.61
C ARG A 126 -8.92 -17.01 -27.46
N MET A 127 -8.93 -16.47 -26.26
CA MET A 127 -8.28 -17.10 -25.08
C MET A 127 -8.91 -18.46 -24.75
N ARG A 128 -8.04 -19.40 -24.43
CA ARG A 128 -8.39 -20.75 -23.95
C ARG A 128 -8.15 -20.88 -22.44
N PRO A 129 -8.80 -21.84 -21.78
CA PRO A 129 -8.46 -22.16 -20.39
C PRO A 129 -6.96 -22.37 -20.19
N GLY A 130 -6.40 -21.77 -19.14
CA GLY A 130 -4.96 -21.82 -18.84
C GLY A 130 -4.12 -20.74 -19.52
N GLU A 131 -4.70 -19.88 -20.36
CA GLU A 131 -3.98 -18.79 -21.00
C GLU A 131 -4.06 -17.50 -20.19
N LEU A 132 -3.01 -16.66 -20.36
CA LEU A 132 -2.89 -15.35 -19.76
C LEU A 132 -2.87 -14.27 -20.84
N LEU A 133 -3.40 -13.09 -20.49
CA LEU A 133 -3.30 -11.89 -21.32
C LEU A 133 -3.13 -10.68 -20.38
N LEU A 134 -2.14 -9.84 -20.61
CA LEU A 134 -1.99 -8.57 -19.92
C LEU A 134 -2.48 -7.44 -20.83
N LEU A 135 -3.51 -6.72 -20.41
CA LEU A 135 -3.97 -5.52 -21.07
C LEU A 135 -2.91 -4.43 -21.01
N GLU A 136 -2.90 -3.50 -21.96
CA GLU A 136 -2.08 -2.31 -21.87
C GLU A 136 -2.56 -1.42 -20.70
N ASN A 137 -1.69 -0.50 -20.27
CA ASN A 137 -1.87 0.40 -19.16
C ASN A 137 -3.25 1.07 -19.15
N VAL A 138 -4.10 0.67 -18.19
CA VAL A 138 -5.49 1.17 -18.10
C VAL A 138 -5.56 2.69 -17.90
N ARG A 139 -4.50 3.31 -17.36
CA ARG A 139 -4.41 4.77 -17.19
C ARG A 139 -4.11 5.54 -18.48
N PHE A 140 -3.90 4.86 -19.60
CA PHE A 140 -3.91 5.53 -20.89
C PHE A 140 -5.30 6.02 -21.28
N HIS A 141 -6.34 5.54 -20.59
CA HIS A 141 -7.73 5.98 -20.73
C HIS A 141 -8.13 6.91 -19.58
N ALA A 142 -8.64 8.08 -19.90
CA ALA A 142 -9.11 9.07 -18.92
C ALA A 142 -10.27 8.56 -18.04
N GLY A 143 -11.03 7.56 -18.51
CA GLY A 143 -12.12 6.93 -17.79
C GLY A 143 -11.67 6.10 -16.60
N GLU A 144 -10.41 5.64 -16.56
CA GLU A 144 -9.90 4.82 -15.47
C GLU A 144 -9.93 5.57 -14.13
N GLU A 145 -9.26 6.71 -14.05
CA GLU A 145 -9.15 7.47 -12.79
C GLU A 145 -10.45 8.17 -12.39
N LYS A 146 -11.37 8.39 -13.34
CA LYS A 146 -12.69 8.96 -13.11
C LYS A 146 -13.74 7.93 -12.67
N ASN A 147 -13.37 6.66 -12.63
CA ASN A 147 -14.31 5.57 -12.40
C ASN A 147 -15.51 5.62 -13.38
N ASP A 148 -15.20 5.87 -14.65
CA ASP A 148 -16.24 6.02 -15.70
C ASP A 148 -16.99 4.70 -15.89
N PRO A 149 -18.35 4.70 -15.77
CA PRO A 149 -19.14 3.47 -15.84
C PRO A 149 -19.07 2.77 -17.20
N ALA A 150 -18.99 3.53 -18.30
CA ALA A 150 -18.91 2.95 -19.64
C ALA A 150 -17.55 2.28 -19.86
N PHE A 151 -16.46 2.89 -19.36
CA PHE A 151 -15.14 2.29 -19.37
C PHE A 151 -15.10 1.02 -18.50
N ALA A 152 -15.67 1.07 -17.29
CA ALA A 152 -15.77 -0.08 -16.39
C ALA A 152 -16.56 -1.24 -17.00
N ALA A 153 -17.71 -0.97 -17.63
CA ALA A 153 -18.53 -1.98 -18.31
C ALA A 153 -17.76 -2.68 -19.45
N ARG A 154 -16.98 -1.91 -20.24
CA ARG A 154 -16.14 -2.49 -21.29
C ARG A 154 -15.03 -3.38 -20.75
N LEU A 155 -14.37 -2.99 -19.65
CA LEU A 155 -13.40 -3.84 -18.97
C LEU A 155 -14.07 -5.11 -18.40
N ALA A 156 -15.24 -4.98 -17.81
CA ALA A 156 -15.98 -6.10 -17.24
C ALA A 156 -16.38 -7.15 -18.30
N ALA A 157 -16.61 -6.73 -19.55
CA ALA A 157 -16.90 -7.65 -20.66
C ALA A 157 -15.73 -8.63 -20.97
N TYR A 158 -14.56 -8.38 -20.42
CA TYR A 158 -13.38 -9.24 -20.57
C TYR A 158 -13.30 -10.37 -19.55
N GLY A 159 -14.28 -10.54 -18.66
CA GLY A 159 -14.30 -11.60 -17.65
C GLY A 159 -15.70 -12.08 -17.30
N ASP A 160 -15.77 -13.25 -16.70
CA ASP A 160 -16.97 -13.81 -16.09
C ASP A 160 -17.02 -13.52 -14.57
N VAL A 161 -15.85 -13.26 -14.00
CA VAL A 161 -15.64 -12.90 -12.60
C VAL A 161 -14.51 -11.88 -12.46
N PHE A 162 -14.58 -11.04 -11.45
CA PHE A 162 -13.56 -10.06 -11.11
C PHE A 162 -12.75 -10.52 -9.89
N VAL A 163 -11.43 -10.42 -9.98
CA VAL A 163 -10.54 -10.63 -8.85
C VAL A 163 -9.69 -9.38 -8.64
N ASN A 164 -9.79 -8.77 -7.46
CA ASN A 164 -8.93 -7.65 -7.08
C ASN A 164 -7.74 -8.16 -6.25
N ASP A 165 -6.53 -8.04 -6.80
CA ASP A 165 -5.27 -8.41 -6.13
C ASP A 165 -4.29 -7.23 -6.05
N ALA A 166 -4.80 -6.01 -6.27
CA ALA A 166 -4.03 -4.78 -6.33
C ALA A 166 -4.20 -3.95 -5.06
N PHE A 167 -3.69 -4.41 -3.92
CA PHE A 167 -3.81 -3.73 -2.64
C PHE A 167 -3.26 -2.28 -2.70
N GLY A 168 -2.15 -2.05 -3.41
CA GLY A 168 -1.58 -0.71 -3.59
C GLY A 168 -2.50 0.32 -4.25
N THR A 169 -3.62 -0.11 -4.87
CA THR A 169 -4.63 0.77 -5.46
C THR A 169 -5.99 0.69 -4.79
N ALA A 170 -6.15 -0.16 -3.78
CA ALA A 170 -7.46 -0.41 -3.14
C ALA A 170 -8.05 0.83 -2.44
N HIS A 171 -7.22 1.82 -2.13
CA HIS A 171 -7.61 3.12 -1.56
C HIS A 171 -8.23 4.09 -2.60
N ARG A 172 -8.29 3.71 -3.89
CA ARG A 172 -8.76 4.57 -4.99
C ARG A 172 -10.01 3.99 -5.64
N ALA A 173 -10.99 4.85 -5.88
CA ALA A 173 -12.19 4.49 -6.62
C ALA A 173 -11.95 4.64 -8.13
N HIS A 174 -11.18 3.75 -8.74
CA HIS A 174 -10.92 3.72 -10.19
C HIS A 174 -11.79 2.66 -10.87
N ALA A 175 -12.01 2.81 -12.19
CA ALA A 175 -12.89 1.93 -12.95
C ALA A 175 -12.46 0.45 -12.88
N SER A 176 -11.16 0.15 -13.05
CA SER A 176 -10.62 -1.21 -12.97
C SER A 176 -10.53 -1.77 -11.54
N VAL A 177 -10.76 -0.95 -10.50
CA VAL A 177 -10.66 -1.32 -9.07
C VAL A 177 -12.04 -1.43 -8.42
N VAL A 178 -12.93 -0.49 -8.73
CA VAL A 178 -14.27 -0.37 -8.13
C VAL A 178 -15.37 -0.57 -9.17
N GLY A 179 -15.29 0.13 -10.31
CA GLY A 179 -16.34 0.14 -11.31
C GLY A 179 -16.66 -1.26 -11.86
N VAL A 180 -15.64 -2.06 -12.17
CA VAL A 180 -15.80 -3.44 -12.67
C VAL A 180 -16.58 -4.33 -11.70
N ALA A 181 -16.43 -4.13 -10.38
CA ALA A 181 -17.13 -4.90 -9.36
C ALA A 181 -18.66 -4.70 -9.38
N GLY A 182 -19.15 -3.63 -10.01
CA GLY A 182 -20.58 -3.40 -10.24
C GLY A 182 -21.18 -4.28 -11.35
N PHE A 183 -20.35 -4.93 -12.15
CA PHE A 183 -20.80 -5.74 -13.30
C PHE A 183 -20.48 -7.22 -13.15
N LEU A 184 -19.56 -7.60 -12.27
CA LEU A 184 -19.06 -8.98 -12.14
C LEU A 184 -19.10 -9.45 -10.69
N PRO A 185 -19.38 -10.76 -10.46
CA PRO A 185 -19.10 -11.38 -9.17
C PRO A 185 -17.64 -11.15 -8.77
N SER A 186 -17.40 -10.64 -7.56
CA SER A 186 -16.12 -10.06 -7.19
C SER A 186 -15.47 -10.78 -6.00
N TYR A 187 -14.16 -10.95 -6.06
CA TYR A 187 -13.34 -11.67 -5.08
C TYR A 187 -12.02 -10.92 -4.82
N VAL A 188 -11.39 -11.15 -3.69
CA VAL A 188 -10.00 -10.73 -3.45
C VAL A 188 -9.04 -11.86 -3.84
N GLY A 189 -7.87 -11.49 -4.37
CA GLY A 189 -6.77 -12.40 -4.62
C GLY A 189 -5.94 -12.68 -3.34
N LEU A 190 -4.99 -13.60 -3.43
CA LEU A 190 -4.18 -14.06 -2.29
C LEU A 190 -3.23 -12.97 -1.78
N LEU A 191 -2.76 -12.04 -2.63
CA LEU A 191 -1.96 -10.90 -2.19
C LEU A 191 -2.81 -9.94 -1.35
N MET A 192 -3.96 -9.56 -1.88
CA MET A 192 -4.91 -8.69 -1.18
C MET A 192 -5.34 -9.28 0.16
N GLU A 193 -5.67 -10.59 0.19
CA GLU A 193 -6.02 -11.31 1.42
C GLU A 193 -4.91 -11.19 2.48
N ARG A 194 -3.66 -11.48 2.11
CA ARG A 194 -2.51 -11.40 3.02
C ARG A 194 -2.23 -9.99 3.52
N GLU A 195 -2.34 -8.98 2.66
CA GLU A 195 -2.13 -7.57 3.04
C GLU A 195 -3.17 -7.14 4.08
N VAL A 196 -4.45 -7.43 3.79
CA VAL A 196 -5.56 -7.10 4.69
C VAL A 196 -5.42 -7.83 6.02
N GLU A 197 -5.11 -9.13 6.00
CA GLU A 197 -4.92 -9.92 7.21
C GLU A 197 -3.78 -9.38 8.08
N ALA A 198 -2.61 -9.14 7.48
CA ALA A 198 -1.43 -8.67 8.19
C ALA A 198 -1.67 -7.30 8.86
N LEU A 199 -2.25 -6.34 8.10
CA LEU A 199 -2.50 -4.99 8.62
C LEU A 199 -3.66 -4.95 9.62
N SER A 200 -4.71 -5.74 9.41
CA SER A 200 -5.82 -5.82 10.36
C SER A 200 -5.37 -6.42 11.70
N ASN A 201 -4.55 -7.47 11.68
CA ASN A 201 -4.00 -8.08 12.90
C ASN A 201 -3.20 -7.06 13.74
N LEU A 202 -2.46 -6.14 13.07
CA LEU A 202 -1.78 -5.04 13.76
C LEU A 202 -2.75 -4.07 14.46
N LEU A 203 -3.93 -3.85 13.87
CA LEU A 203 -4.88 -2.86 14.36
C LEU A 203 -5.82 -3.40 15.42
N ASP A 204 -6.21 -4.66 15.33
CA ASP A 204 -7.29 -5.22 16.15
C ASP A 204 -6.76 -5.86 17.44
N LYS A 205 -5.75 -6.72 17.35
CA LYS A 205 -5.23 -7.48 18.51
C LYS A 205 -3.71 -7.71 18.42
N PRO A 206 -2.88 -6.66 18.34
CA PRO A 206 -1.43 -6.86 18.31
C PRO A 206 -0.94 -7.48 19.63
N ALA A 207 0.01 -8.41 19.55
CA ALA A 207 0.74 -8.85 20.72
C ALA A 207 1.56 -7.67 21.29
N ARG A 208 1.44 -7.42 22.59
CA ARG A 208 2.09 -6.28 23.25
C ARG A 208 3.37 -6.68 23.98
N PRO A 209 4.35 -5.76 24.10
CA PRO A 209 4.35 -4.36 23.62
C PRO A 209 4.40 -4.25 22.11
N PHE A 210 3.71 -3.23 21.55
CA PHE A 210 3.66 -2.91 20.13
C PHE A 210 4.44 -1.63 19.85
N ALA A 211 5.43 -1.71 18.98
CA ALA A 211 6.25 -0.59 18.54
C ALA A 211 5.93 -0.20 17.09
N ALA A 212 5.73 1.10 16.83
CA ALA A 212 5.75 1.66 15.49
C ALA A 212 7.07 2.42 15.27
N ILE A 213 7.70 2.19 14.13
CA ILE A 213 8.94 2.84 13.71
C ILE A 213 8.63 3.59 12.41
N VAL A 214 8.73 4.92 12.47
CA VAL A 214 8.37 5.78 11.33
C VAL A 214 9.55 6.69 10.99
N GLY A 215 10.08 6.46 9.79
CA GLY A 215 11.18 7.23 9.24
C GLY A 215 10.86 7.90 7.91
N GLY A 216 11.92 8.28 7.18
CA GLY A 216 11.82 8.93 5.87
C GLY A 216 11.86 10.45 5.91
N GLY A 217 11.75 11.09 4.74
CA GLY A 217 12.03 12.52 4.59
C GLY A 217 10.91 13.48 5.00
N LYS A 218 9.63 13.05 4.91
CA LYS A 218 8.47 13.95 5.03
C LYS A 218 7.46 13.48 6.07
N VAL A 219 6.98 14.42 6.90
CA VAL A 219 5.91 14.21 7.89
C VAL A 219 4.52 14.39 7.27
N SER A 220 4.37 15.34 6.33
CA SER A 220 3.07 15.75 5.76
C SER A 220 2.21 14.58 5.25
N GLY A 221 2.85 13.58 4.65
CA GLY A 221 2.17 12.35 4.21
C GLY A 221 1.95 11.32 5.32
N LYS A 222 2.31 11.61 6.58
CA LYS A 222 2.30 10.64 7.69
C LYS A 222 1.59 11.14 8.95
N VAL A 223 1.11 12.39 8.97
CA VAL A 223 0.45 12.98 10.15
C VAL A 223 -0.73 12.11 10.59
N ALA A 224 -1.62 11.78 9.67
CA ALA A 224 -2.82 11.00 9.99
C ALA A 224 -2.49 9.59 10.49
N VAL A 225 -1.53 8.91 9.87
CA VAL A 225 -1.10 7.58 10.32
C VAL A 225 -0.38 7.65 11.67
N LEU A 226 0.44 8.69 11.93
CA LEU A 226 1.08 8.88 13.23
C LEU A 226 0.05 9.08 14.34
N GLU A 227 -0.98 9.89 14.12
CA GLU A 227 -2.09 10.07 15.07
C GLU A 227 -2.88 8.78 15.32
N ALA A 228 -3.13 8.00 14.26
CA ALA A 228 -3.78 6.71 14.38
C ALA A 228 -2.91 5.70 15.16
N LEU A 229 -1.62 5.65 14.86
CA LEU A 229 -0.67 4.75 15.54
C LEU A 229 -0.48 5.10 17.01
N VAL A 230 -0.36 6.37 17.39
CA VAL A 230 -0.27 6.80 18.80
C VAL A 230 -1.45 6.31 19.65
N ARG A 231 -2.61 6.05 19.03
CA ARG A 231 -3.77 5.47 19.71
C ARG A 231 -3.67 3.95 19.94
N LYS A 232 -2.69 3.30 19.33
CA LYS A 232 -2.61 1.83 19.21
C LYS A 232 -1.31 1.24 19.76
N VAL A 233 -0.21 1.99 19.71
CA VAL A 233 1.12 1.51 20.08
C VAL A 233 1.50 1.79 21.53
N ASP A 234 2.49 1.08 22.04
CA ASP A 234 3.13 1.35 23.33
C ASP A 234 4.39 2.19 23.16
N LEU A 235 5.03 2.08 21.98
CA LEU A 235 6.29 2.73 21.64
C LEU A 235 6.22 3.30 20.23
N LEU A 236 6.60 4.57 20.07
CA LEU A 236 6.76 5.24 18.78
C LEU A 236 8.22 5.66 18.61
N ILE A 237 8.88 5.16 17.57
CA ILE A 237 10.27 5.47 17.23
C ILE A 237 10.28 6.29 15.96
N LEU A 238 10.95 7.44 15.97
CA LEU A 238 11.00 8.35 14.85
C LEU A 238 12.44 8.51 14.33
N GLY A 239 12.58 8.52 12.98
CA GLY A 239 13.85 8.68 12.28
C GLY A 239 13.79 9.60 11.07
N GLY A 240 14.94 9.90 10.49
CA GLY A 240 15.07 10.72 9.29
C GLY A 240 14.52 12.14 9.44
N GLY A 241 14.04 12.72 8.35
CA GLY A 241 13.40 14.04 8.32
C GLY A 241 12.12 14.13 9.17
N VAL A 242 11.45 12.99 9.39
CA VAL A 242 10.34 12.91 10.34
C VAL A 242 10.83 13.26 11.73
N ALA A 243 11.90 12.60 12.23
CA ALA A 243 12.45 12.89 13.54
C ALA A 243 12.94 14.34 13.66
N ASN A 244 13.55 14.91 12.60
CA ASN A 244 13.99 16.30 12.60
C ASN A 244 12.85 17.27 12.85
N THR A 245 11.68 17.04 12.23
CA THR A 245 10.49 17.88 12.45
C THR A 245 10.00 17.79 13.90
N PHE A 246 10.04 16.58 14.50
CA PHE A 246 9.70 16.38 15.91
C PHE A 246 10.73 16.96 16.88
N LEU A 247 12.02 16.95 16.54
CA LEU A 247 13.05 17.65 17.31
C LEU A 247 12.79 19.16 17.36
N VAL A 248 12.45 19.77 16.21
CA VAL A 248 12.05 21.19 16.16
C VAL A 248 10.78 21.43 16.98
N ALA A 249 9.80 20.56 16.88
CA ALA A 249 8.57 20.62 17.70
C ALA A 249 8.85 20.57 19.21
N SER A 250 9.95 19.88 19.61
CA SER A 250 10.42 19.79 20.99
C SER A 250 11.35 20.96 21.39
N GLY A 251 11.52 21.98 20.55
CA GLY A 251 12.31 23.18 20.84
C GLY A 251 13.80 23.07 20.49
N ARG A 252 14.23 22.01 19.79
CA ARG A 252 15.63 21.84 19.35
C ARG A 252 15.86 22.46 17.97
N THR A 253 17.11 22.81 17.69
CA THR A 253 17.52 23.24 16.35
C THR A 253 18.10 22.08 15.58
N VAL A 254 17.84 22.02 14.27
CA VAL A 254 18.30 20.92 13.41
C VAL A 254 19.26 21.35 12.29
N GLY A 255 19.82 22.56 12.38
CA GLY A 255 20.75 23.10 11.39
C GLY A 255 20.14 23.16 9.99
N LYS A 256 20.88 22.66 8.99
CA LYS A 256 20.39 22.54 7.60
C LYS A 256 19.64 21.24 7.32
N SER A 257 19.35 20.44 8.36
CA SER A 257 18.67 19.15 8.20
C SER A 257 17.30 19.31 7.57
N LEU A 258 16.90 18.32 6.76
CA LEU A 258 15.57 18.26 6.17
C LEU A 258 14.50 18.17 7.28
N TYR A 259 13.58 19.13 7.34
CA TYR A 259 12.39 19.09 8.16
C TYR A 259 11.26 19.88 7.50
N GLU A 260 10.02 19.65 7.90
CA GLU A 260 8.87 20.38 7.36
C GLU A 260 8.35 21.40 8.38
N SER A 261 8.69 22.67 8.18
CA SER A 261 8.31 23.77 9.08
C SER A 261 6.82 23.91 9.28
N LYS A 262 6.02 23.67 8.23
CA LYS A 262 4.55 23.68 8.28
C LYS A 262 3.93 22.58 9.13
N MET A 263 4.69 21.50 9.42
CA MET A 263 4.24 20.33 10.18
C MET A 263 4.67 20.36 11.63
N VAL A 264 5.37 21.40 12.08
CA VAL A 264 5.88 21.49 13.47
C VAL A 264 4.75 21.51 14.50
N ASP A 265 3.64 22.20 14.21
CA ASP A 265 2.50 22.24 15.12
C ASP A 265 1.73 20.91 15.16
N ASP A 266 1.64 20.21 14.04
CA ASP A 266 1.12 18.83 13.99
C ASP A 266 2.00 17.89 14.80
N ALA A 267 3.33 17.98 14.67
CA ALA A 267 4.26 17.18 15.46
C ALA A 267 4.10 17.46 16.97
N ARG A 268 3.94 18.71 17.40
CA ARG A 268 3.64 19.05 18.81
C ARG A 268 2.33 18.43 19.29
N ARG A 269 1.30 18.46 18.44
CA ARG A 269 0.00 17.85 18.75
C ARG A 269 0.15 16.34 18.95
N ILE A 270 0.90 15.67 18.06
CA ILE A 270 1.17 14.23 18.15
C ILE A 270 1.95 13.90 19.43
N LEU A 271 2.97 14.68 19.79
CA LEU A 271 3.72 14.48 21.04
C LEU A 271 2.83 14.61 22.27
N ARG A 272 1.95 15.62 22.33
CA ARG A 272 0.98 15.76 23.42
C ARG A 272 0.02 14.57 23.48
N LEU A 273 -0.52 14.16 22.33
CA LEU A 273 -1.39 12.98 22.27
C LEU A 273 -0.68 11.71 22.76
N ALA A 274 0.59 11.52 22.42
CA ALA A 274 1.39 10.41 22.89
C ALA A 274 1.56 10.46 24.42
N GLN A 275 1.87 11.61 24.98
CA GLN A 275 1.98 11.82 26.42
C GLN A 275 0.66 11.53 27.14
N GLU A 276 -0.46 12.05 26.66
CA GLU A 276 -1.79 11.82 27.21
C GLU A 276 -2.18 10.33 27.21
N ARG A 277 -1.64 9.57 26.27
CA ARG A 277 -1.94 8.13 26.12
C ARG A 277 -0.90 7.21 26.74
N GLY A 278 0.14 7.77 27.36
CA GLY A 278 1.21 6.97 27.97
C GLY A 278 2.11 6.26 26.94
N VAL A 279 2.12 6.72 25.69
CA VAL A 279 2.98 6.16 24.63
C VAL A 279 4.39 6.73 24.79
N THR A 280 5.37 5.84 24.85
CA THR A 280 6.77 6.24 24.83
C THR A 280 7.17 6.69 23.44
N VAL A 281 7.67 7.93 23.29
CA VAL A 281 8.20 8.43 22.02
C VAL A 281 9.71 8.51 22.11
N LEU A 282 10.41 7.76 21.23
CA LEU A 282 11.85 7.83 21.10
C LEU A 282 12.21 8.77 19.94
N LEU A 283 12.82 9.91 20.30
CA LEU A 283 13.50 10.82 19.39
C LEU A 283 15.00 10.60 19.48
N PRO A 284 15.76 10.86 18.40
CA PRO A 284 17.21 10.74 18.43
C PRO A 284 17.83 11.65 19.49
N THR A 285 18.76 11.11 20.26
CA THR A 285 19.59 11.85 21.25
C THR A 285 20.93 12.28 20.67
N ASP A 286 21.40 11.59 19.64
CA ASP A 286 22.58 11.93 18.83
C ASP A 286 22.30 11.62 17.35
N GLY A 287 23.08 12.21 16.49
CA GLY A 287 22.98 12.04 15.05
C GLY A 287 24.31 12.13 14.34
N VAL A 288 24.40 11.45 13.21
CA VAL A 288 25.46 11.67 12.23
C VAL A 288 25.10 12.91 11.44
N VAL A 289 25.97 13.92 11.50
CA VAL A 289 25.82 15.15 10.72
C VAL A 289 26.88 15.23 9.64
N ALA A 290 26.49 15.73 8.48
CA ALA A 290 27.36 15.90 7.32
C ALA A 290 27.25 17.32 6.77
N LYS A 291 28.37 17.84 6.18
CA LYS A 291 28.37 19.16 5.53
C LYS A 291 27.46 19.19 4.33
N GLU A 292 27.43 18.08 3.58
CA GLU A 292 26.58 17.88 2.40
C GLU A 292 26.02 16.45 2.38
N VAL A 293 24.88 16.25 1.70
CA VAL A 293 24.24 14.92 1.58
C VAL A 293 24.79 14.20 0.35
N THR A 294 26.12 13.93 0.35
CA THR A 294 26.84 13.28 -0.75
C THR A 294 27.85 12.26 -0.22
N ARG A 295 28.25 11.33 -1.08
CA ARG A 295 29.32 10.36 -0.75
C ARG A 295 30.65 11.06 -0.56
N GLY A 296 31.41 10.65 0.44
CA GLY A 296 32.76 11.18 0.73
C GLY A 296 32.80 12.54 1.41
N THR A 297 31.64 13.13 1.75
CA THR A 297 31.60 14.38 2.53
C THR A 297 32.10 14.19 3.96
N GLU A 298 32.59 15.27 4.57
CA GLU A 298 32.96 15.28 5.98
C GLU A 298 31.72 15.05 6.86
N PHE A 299 31.83 14.16 7.83
CA PHE A 299 30.76 13.86 8.78
C PHE A 299 31.31 13.63 10.19
N LYS A 300 30.45 13.80 11.18
CA LYS A 300 30.74 13.53 12.58
C LYS A 300 29.47 13.17 13.35
N VAL A 301 29.67 12.59 14.55
CA VAL A 301 28.55 12.32 15.48
C VAL A 301 28.45 13.49 16.46
N VAL A 302 27.23 13.98 16.68
CA VAL A 302 26.95 15.06 17.63
C VAL A 302 25.68 14.78 18.41
N SER A 303 25.54 15.34 19.62
CA SER A 303 24.26 15.37 20.34
C SER A 303 23.21 16.19 19.57
N THR A 304 21.95 15.74 19.57
CA THR A 304 20.85 16.49 18.95
C THR A 304 20.54 17.81 19.64
N ASP A 305 21.04 18.03 20.86
CA ASP A 305 20.95 19.31 21.56
C ASP A 305 21.98 20.35 21.06
N LYS A 306 22.99 19.91 20.28
CA LYS A 306 24.10 20.72 19.81
C LYS A 306 24.35 20.53 18.31
N LEU A 307 23.29 20.42 17.51
CA LEU A 307 23.40 20.27 16.05
C LEU A 307 24.00 21.57 15.45
N PRO A 308 25.10 21.48 14.68
CA PRO A 308 25.71 22.66 14.07
C PRO A 308 24.79 23.28 13.02
N ALA A 309 24.66 24.60 13.02
CA ALA A 309 23.70 25.33 12.15
C ALA A 309 23.92 25.13 10.64
N SER A 310 25.15 24.82 10.23
CA SER A 310 25.54 24.65 8.82
C SER A 310 25.58 23.19 8.33
N TRP A 311 25.17 22.22 9.17
CA TRP A 311 25.29 20.80 8.88
C TRP A 311 23.90 20.15 8.75
N HIS A 312 23.84 19.02 8.02
CA HIS A 312 22.67 18.19 7.85
C HIS A 312 22.76 16.95 8.74
N MET A 313 21.74 16.66 9.52
CA MET A 313 21.60 15.36 10.16
C MET A 313 21.16 14.34 9.09
N VAL A 314 21.99 13.35 8.84
CA VAL A 314 21.85 12.39 7.72
C VAL A 314 21.59 10.96 8.17
N ASP A 315 21.91 10.63 9.44
CA ASP A 315 21.59 9.34 10.05
C ASP A 315 21.48 9.50 11.58
N LEU A 316 20.97 8.50 12.26
CA LEU A 316 21.01 8.46 13.74
C LEU A 316 22.40 8.13 14.23
N GLY A 317 22.73 8.63 15.42
CA GLY A 317 23.99 8.33 16.09
C GLY A 317 23.98 7.00 16.84
N PRO A 318 25.14 6.55 17.34
CA PRO A 318 25.29 5.27 18.02
C PRO A 318 24.48 5.16 19.32
N ASN A 319 24.31 6.24 20.09
CA ASN A 319 23.51 6.23 21.32
C ASN A 319 22.00 6.07 20.98
N SER A 320 21.53 6.74 19.94
CA SER A 320 20.16 6.59 19.44
C SER A 320 19.89 5.16 18.98
N ASN A 321 20.83 4.56 18.24
CA ASN A 321 20.72 3.17 17.79
C ASN A 321 20.69 2.17 18.96
N ALA A 322 21.55 2.39 19.98
CA ALA A 322 21.54 1.58 21.20
C ALA A 322 20.19 1.70 21.95
N SER A 323 19.69 2.91 22.13
CA SER A 323 18.39 3.17 22.77
C SER A 323 17.24 2.50 22.05
N ILE A 324 17.25 2.52 20.70
CA ILE A 324 16.24 1.82 19.88
C ILE A 324 16.33 0.31 20.08
N ARG A 325 17.54 -0.26 20.05
CA ARG A 325 17.75 -1.69 20.27
C ARG A 325 17.21 -2.12 21.62
N ASP A 326 17.59 -1.41 22.70
CA ASP A 326 17.17 -1.73 24.06
C ASP A 326 15.64 -1.62 24.22
N ALA A 327 15.03 -0.58 23.66
CA ALA A 327 13.58 -0.40 23.69
C ALA A 327 12.82 -1.49 22.94
N LEU A 328 13.43 -2.10 21.91
CA LEU A 328 12.83 -3.18 21.15
C LEU A 328 12.98 -4.57 21.81
N ILE A 329 13.80 -4.73 22.86
CA ILE A 329 13.99 -6.02 23.54
C ILE A 329 12.63 -6.64 23.97
N PRO A 330 11.75 -5.96 24.71
CA PRO A 330 10.48 -6.54 25.18
C PRO A 330 9.40 -6.60 24.08
N VAL A 331 9.59 -5.94 22.93
CA VAL A 331 8.56 -5.74 21.92
C VAL A 331 8.19 -7.05 21.23
N LYS A 332 6.88 -7.27 21.05
CA LYS A 332 6.29 -8.46 20.39
C LYS A 332 5.68 -8.18 19.04
N THR A 333 5.38 -6.91 18.76
CA THR A 333 4.85 -6.47 17.46
C THR A 333 5.60 -5.25 17.00
N ILE A 334 6.08 -5.26 15.77
CA ILE A 334 6.79 -4.14 15.13
C ILE A 334 6.08 -3.79 13.82
N LEU A 335 5.73 -2.51 13.68
CA LEU A 335 5.40 -1.90 12.40
C LEU A 335 6.52 -0.95 12.01
N TRP A 336 7.16 -1.16 10.87
CA TRP A 336 8.23 -0.29 10.38
C TRP A 336 7.89 0.30 9.02
N ASN A 337 7.95 1.65 8.91
CA ASN A 337 7.70 2.38 7.67
C ASN A 337 8.66 3.55 7.48
N GLY A 338 9.58 3.41 6.55
CA GLY A 338 10.58 4.42 6.16
C GLY A 338 11.94 4.24 6.84
N PRO A 339 13.04 4.59 6.13
CA PRO A 339 14.40 4.48 6.63
C PRO A 339 14.67 5.52 7.73
N LEU A 340 15.66 5.22 8.59
CA LEU A 340 16.05 6.10 9.72
C LEU A 340 17.10 7.13 9.33
N GLY A 341 17.80 6.91 8.21
CA GLY A 341 18.82 7.81 7.66
C GLY A 341 18.75 7.89 6.14
N VAL A 342 19.74 8.53 5.52
CA VAL A 342 19.91 8.60 4.05
C VAL A 342 20.51 7.28 3.58
N PHE A 343 19.67 6.25 3.52
CA PHE A 343 20.10 4.85 3.33
C PHE A 343 20.71 4.57 1.96
N GLU A 344 20.50 5.43 0.97
CA GLU A 344 21.11 5.39 -0.37
C GLU A 344 22.63 5.64 -0.32
N ILE A 345 23.12 6.27 0.75
CA ILE A 345 24.53 6.49 1.00
C ILE A 345 24.99 5.52 2.10
N PRO A 346 25.84 4.51 1.79
CA PRO A 346 26.20 3.46 2.74
C PRO A 346 26.72 3.95 4.10
N THR A 347 27.40 5.09 4.12
CA THR A 347 27.92 5.73 5.34
C THR A 347 26.81 6.28 6.24
N PHE A 348 25.65 6.64 5.66
CA PHE A 348 24.49 7.24 6.32
C PHE A 348 23.29 6.28 6.43
N ALA A 349 23.57 4.98 6.27
CA ALA A 349 22.57 3.92 6.34
C ALA A 349 22.75 3.03 7.60
N VAL A 350 23.57 3.45 8.56
CA VAL A 350 23.93 2.60 9.71
C VAL A 350 22.70 2.31 10.57
N ALA A 351 21.93 3.32 10.92
CA ALA A 351 20.74 3.16 11.75
C ALA A 351 19.68 2.25 11.07
N THR A 352 19.48 2.44 9.76
CA THR A 352 18.54 1.60 9.01
C THR A 352 18.99 0.14 8.97
N ARG A 353 20.31 -0.12 8.80
CA ARG A 353 20.87 -1.48 8.81
C ARG A 353 20.81 -2.12 10.21
N GLU A 354 21.12 -1.38 11.27
CA GLU A 354 21.01 -1.90 12.63
C GLU A 354 19.55 -2.23 12.98
N LEU A 355 18.62 -1.36 12.61
CA LEU A 355 17.19 -1.64 12.78
C LEU A 355 16.76 -2.90 12.01
N ALA A 356 17.23 -3.08 10.78
CA ALA A 356 16.90 -4.26 9.98
C ALA A 356 17.40 -5.56 10.63
N LYS A 357 18.60 -5.54 11.25
CA LYS A 357 19.11 -6.69 12.01
C LYS A 357 18.23 -6.98 13.24
N VAL A 358 17.92 -5.95 14.03
CA VAL A 358 17.05 -6.10 15.21
C VAL A 358 15.66 -6.62 14.80
N ALA A 359 15.08 -6.08 13.73
CA ALA A 359 13.78 -6.54 13.21
C ALA A 359 13.82 -8.01 12.80
N SER A 360 14.90 -8.44 12.13
CA SER A 360 15.15 -9.82 11.75
C SER A 360 15.27 -10.75 12.98
N GLU A 361 16.09 -10.39 13.96
CA GLU A 361 16.25 -11.13 15.21
C GLU A 361 14.91 -11.28 15.95
N LYS A 362 14.11 -10.21 15.99
CA LYS A 362 12.79 -10.21 16.62
C LYS A 362 11.81 -11.12 15.87
N ALA A 363 11.81 -11.08 14.54
CA ALA A 363 10.95 -11.94 13.72
C ALA A 363 11.30 -13.42 13.90
N LEU A 364 12.60 -13.76 13.89
CA LEU A 364 13.08 -15.12 14.15
C LEU A 364 12.76 -15.60 15.57
N ALA A 365 12.69 -14.69 16.53
CA ALA A 365 12.27 -14.98 17.91
C ALA A 365 10.74 -15.04 18.09
N GLY A 366 9.95 -14.96 17.00
CA GLY A 366 8.49 -15.11 17.01
C GLY A 366 7.71 -13.82 17.20
N ALA A 367 8.35 -12.64 17.13
CA ALA A 367 7.62 -11.38 17.10
C ALA A 367 6.96 -11.17 15.73
N THR A 368 5.82 -10.50 15.72
CA THR A 368 5.18 -10.05 14.47
C THR A 368 5.91 -8.81 13.96
N VAL A 369 6.54 -8.91 12.79
CA VAL A 369 7.27 -7.79 12.17
C VAL A 369 6.67 -7.50 10.79
N VAL A 370 5.99 -6.36 10.68
CA VAL A 370 5.40 -5.88 9.44
C VAL A 370 6.18 -4.67 8.95
N VAL A 371 6.66 -4.71 7.71
CA VAL A 371 7.44 -3.63 7.12
C VAL A 371 6.74 -3.10 5.87
N GLY A 372 6.54 -1.79 5.83
CA GLY A 372 5.99 -1.06 4.70
C GLY A 372 6.95 0.02 4.20
N GLY A 373 6.68 0.49 2.98
CA GLY A 373 7.51 1.49 2.31
C GLY A 373 8.66 0.88 1.49
N GLY A 374 8.75 1.31 0.22
CA GLY A 374 9.71 0.76 -0.74
C GLY A 374 11.15 0.83 -0.24
N ASP A 375 11.54 1.95 0.36
CA ASP A 375 12.90 2.18 0.84
C ASP A 375 13.29 1.25 2.00
N SER A 376 12.37 1.01 2.95
CA SER A 376 12.60 0.06 4.05
C SER A 376 12.76 -1.36 3.54
N ILE A 377 11.91 -1.77 2.59
CA ILE A 377 11.96 -3.09 1.96
C ILE A 377 13.24 -3.25 1.13
N ALA A 378 13.66 -2.20 0.41
CA ALA A 378 14.92 -2.20 -0.32
C ALA A 378 16.12 -2.39 0.61
N ALA A 379 16.14 -1.72 1.77
CA ALA A 379 17.18 -1.90 2.79
C ALA A 379 17.22 -3.36 3.32
N LEU A 380 16.07 -3.96 3.62
CA LEU A 380 15.98 -5.36 4.04
C LEU A 380 16.51 -6.33 2.98
N ARG A 381 16.21 -6.08 1.70
CA ARG A 381 16.71 -6.90 0.59
C ARG A 381 18.22 -6.78 0.40
N GLN A 382 18.77 -5.55 0.48
CA GLN A 382 20.21 -5.34 0.40
C GLN A 382 20.96 -6.09 1.49
N LEU A 383 20.34 -6.31 2.65
CA LEU A 383 20.91 -7.05 3.77
C LEU A 383 20.60 -8.55 3.73
N GLY A 384 19.78 -9.02 2.78
CA GLY A 384 19.39 -10.42 2.66
C GLY A 384 18.48 -10.93 3.79
N VAL A 385 17.78 -10.05 4.51
CA VAL A 385 16.92 -10.41 5.65
C VAL A 385 15.42 -10.17 5.39
N ALA A 386 15.05 -9.80 4.17
CA ALA A 386 13.67 -9.49 3.80
C ALA A 386 12.70 -10.67 4.05
N ASP A 387 13.11 -11.89 3.72
CA ASP A 387 12.29 -13.11 3.84
C ASP A 387 12.08 -13.56 5.31
N GLN A 388 12.79 -12.93 6.25
CA GLN A 388 12.64 -13.21 7.68
C GLN A 388 11.50 -12.42 8.33
N MET A 389 11.02 -11.35 7.66
CA MET A 389 9.91 -10.55 8.16
C MET A 389 8.58 -11.31 8.09
N THR A 390 7.70 -11.07 9.05
CA THR A 390 6.37 -11.69 9.05
C THR A 390 5.56 -11.25 7.83
N HIS A 391 5.66 -9.95 7.46
CA HIS A 391 5.00 -9.41 6.28
C HIS A 391 5.75 -8.22 5.72
N LEU A 392 5.90 -8.19 4.38
CA LEU A 392 6.40 -7.05 3.63
C LEU A 392 5.25 -6.48 2.81
N SER A 393 4.75 -5.32 3.19
CA SER A 393 3.60 -4.72 2.51
C SER A 393 4.00 -4.08 1.18
N THR A 394 3.32 -4.49 0.12
CA THR A 394 3.46 -3.91 -1.24
C THR A 394 2.58 -2.69 -1.45
N GLY A 395 1.70 -2.38 -0.47
CA GLY A 395 0.66 -1.37 -0.60
C GLY A 395 1.13 0.07 -0.61
N GLY A 396 2.34 0.37 -0.08
CA GLY A 396 2.86 1.73 -0.05
C GLY A 396 1.91 2.71 0.66
N GLY A 397 1.36 3.68 -0.09
CA GLY A 397 0.38 4.65 0.44
C GLY A 397 -0.92 4.00 0.91
N ALA A 398 -1.39 2.96 0.24
CA ALA A 398 -2.60 2.25 0.62
C ALA A 398 -2.48 1.59 2.01
N SER A 399 -1.28 1.08 2.36
CA SER A 399 -1.03 0.53 3.69
C SER A 399 -1.14 1.59 4.78
N LEU A 400 -0.65 2.82 4.51
CA LEU A 400 -0.76 3.93 5.46
C LEU A 400 -2.22 4.34 5.64
N GLU A 401 -2.97 4.51 4.56
CA GLU A 401 -4.39 4.85 4.62
C GLU A 401 -5.23 3.77 5.30
N PHE A 402 -4.88 2.49 5.10
CA PHE A 402 -5.50 1.39 5.83
C PHE A 402 -5.24 1.48 7.34
N LEU A 403 -3.99 1.78 7.75
CA LEU A 403 -3.59 1.96 9.15
C LEU A 403 -4.23 3.21 9.78
N GLU A 404 -4.55 4.24 8.98
CA GLU A 404 -5.32 5.41 9.40
C GLU A 404 -6.80 5.08 9.67
N GLY A 405 -7.29 3.92 9.21
CA GLY A 405 -8.70 3.53 9.28
C GLY A 405 -9.55 4.20 8.21
N ARG A 406 -8.95 4.65 7.11
CA ARG A 406 -9.69 5.20 5.97
C ARG A 406 -10.41 4.12 5.19
N ASP A 407 -11.47 4.52 4.52
CA ASP A 407 -12.19 3.64 3.61
C ASP A 407 -11.29 3.15 2.48
N MET A 408 -11.40 1.85 2.19
CA MET A 408 -10.70 1.19 1.10
C MET A 408 -11.74 0.79 0.02
N PRO A 409 -12.05 1.69 -0.92
CA PRO A 409 -13.12 1.45 -1.89
C PRO A 409 -12.99 0.14 -2.66
N GLY A 410 -11.74 -0.22 -3.02
CA GLY A 410 -11.45 -1.48 -3.73
C GLY A 410 -11.65 -2.75 -2.89
N LEU A 411 -11.78 -2.64 -1.56
CA LEU A 411 -12.19 -3.73 -0.67
C LEU A 411 -13.68 -3.65 -0.36
N ALA A 412 -14.21 -2.45 -0.18
CA ALA A 412 -15.60 -2.22 0.21
C ALA A 412 -16.60 -2.74 -0.83
N VAL A 413 -16.22 -2.80 -2.11
CA VAL A 413 -17.05 -3.33 -3.20
C VAL A 413 -17.04 -4.85 -3.31
N ILE A 414 -16.13 -5.53 -2.60
CA ILE A 414 -16.08 -7.01 -2.61
C ILE A 414 -17.08 -7.55 -1.57
N PRO A 415 -18.00 -8.43 -1.95
CA PRO A 415 -18.98 -9.02 -1.04
C PRO A 415 -18.30 -9.77 0.12
N THR A 416 -19.00 -9.87 1.24
CA THR A 416 -18.57 -10.66 2.39
C THR A 416 -18.60 -12.17 2.05
N ALA A 417 -17.67 -12.94 2.62
CA ALA A 417 -17.66 -14.40 2.52
C ALA A 417 -19.01 -15.00 2.96
N GLY A 418 -19.51 -15.98 2.22
CA GLY A 418 -20.79 -16.61 2.48
C GLY A 418 -22.03 -15.79 2.07
N SER A 419 -21.87 -14.57 1.53
CA SER A 419 -23.01 -13.84 0.94
C SER A 419 -23.51 -14.55 -0.32
N PRO A 420 -24.81 -14.50 -0.66
CA PRO A 420 -25.30 -15.04 -1.93
C PRO A 420 -24.55 -14.42 -3.12
N ILE A 421 -24.32 -15.21 -4.16
CA ILE A 421 -23.85 -14.66 -5.44
C ILE A 421 -25.09 -14.10 -6.13
N GLU A 422 -25.35 -12.82 -5.96
CA GLU A 422 -26.33 -12.14 -6.78
C GLU A 422 -25.82 -12.13 -8.22
N THR A 423 -26.47 -12.90 -9.11
CA THR A 423 -26.28 -12.79 -10.54
C THR A 423 -26.87 -11.45 -10.95
N LEU A 424 -26.03 -10.47 -11.19
CA LEU A 424 -26.42 -9.15 -11.67
C LEU A 424 -27.09 -9.32 -13.05
N ARG A 425 -28.43 -9.38 -13.08
CA ARG A 425 -29.18 -9.29 -14.32
C ARG A 425 -29.23 -7.84 -14.75
N SER A 426 -28.90 -7.58 -16.00
CA SER A 426 -28.54 -6.30 -16.61
C SER A 426 -29.66 -5.23 -16.69
N GLU A 427 -30.86 -5.43 -16.16
CA GLU A 427 -31.99 -4.51 -16.36
C GLU A 427 -32.51 -3.81 -15.09
N GLU A 428 -32.33 -4.37 -13.89
CA GLU A 428 -32.85 -3.75 -12.65
C GLU A 428 -31.82 -2.89 -11.89
N HIS A 429 -30.54 -3.03 -12.19
CA HIS A 429 -29.46 -2.40 -11.39
C HIS A 429 -29.12 -0.96 -11.76
N THR A 430 -29.56 -0.45 -12.91
CA THR A 430 -29.35 0.97 -13.26
C THR A 430 -30.04 1.90 -12.28
N SER A 431 -31.20 1.53 -11.76
CA SER A 431 -31.97 2.34 -10.81
C SER A 431 -31.44 2.27 -9.36
N GLU A 432 -30.94 1.11 -8.91
CA GLU A 432 -30.40 0.97 -7.55
C GLU A 432 -28.98 1.56 -7.40
N LEU A 433 -28.13 1.46 -8.42
CA LEU A 433 -26.84 2.12 -8.44
C LEU A 433 -26.99 3.65 -8.48
N GLN A 434 -27.99 4.17 -9.19
CA GLN A 434 -28.34 5.58 -9.17
C GLN A 434 -28.74 6.08 -7.76
N SER A 435 -29.46 5.27 -7.01
CA SER A 435 -29.90 5.62 -5.65
C SER A 435 -28.78 5.46 -4.60
N ARG A 436 -27.89 4.49 -4.77
CA ARG A 436 -26.79 4.18 -3.83
C ARG A 436 -25.58 5.11 -3.97
N PHE A 437 -25.30 5.60 -5.18
CA PHE A 437 -24.13 6.42 -5.48
C PHE A 437 -24.43 7.86 -5.89
N GLY A 438 -25.70 8.29 -5.88
CA GLY A 438 -26.09 9.68 -6.15
C GLY A 438 -25.81 10.13 -7.58
N ILE A 439 -25.76 9.22 -8.56
CA ILE A 439 -25.51 9.56 -9.97
C ILE A 439 -26.84 9.93 -10.63
N SER A 440 -27.06 11.22 -10.84
CA SER A 440 -28.19 11.74 -11.62
C SER A 440 -27.77 11.88 -13.10
N TYR A 441 -28.41 11.08 -13.97
CA TYR A 441 -28.29 11.30 -15.41
C TYR A 441 -29.35 12.32 -15.86
N ALA A 442 -28.91 13.48 -16.32
CA ALA A 442 -29.76 14.33 -17.17
C ALA A 442 -29.83 13.68 -18.55
N VAL A 443 -30.98 13.14 -18.88
CA VAL A 443 -31.31 12.70 -20.26
C VAL A 443 -31.43 13.96 -21.11
N PHE A 444 -30.54 14.15 -22.04
CA PHE A 444 -30.75 15.09 -23.16
C PHE A 444 -31.37 14.30 -24.32
N CYS A 445 -32.60 14.67 -24.66
CA CYS A 445 -33.23 14.35 -25.93
C CYS A 445 -32.50 15.03 -27.08
#